data_7f23a16b38612e3a4a2b606fa62f289f
#
_entry.id   7f23a16b38612e3a4a2b606fa62f289f
#
_cell.length_a   1.000
_cell.length_b   1.000
_cell.length_c   1.000
_cell.angle_alpha   90.00
_cell.angle_beta   90.00
_cell.angle_gamma   90.00
#
_symmetry.space_group_name_H-M   'P 1'
#
loop_
_entity.id
_entity.type
_entity.pdbx_description
1 polymer ?
#
loop_
_entity_poly.entity_id
_entity_poly.type
_entity_poly.pdbx_seq_one_letter_code
_entity_poly.pdbx_strand_id
1 'polypeptide(L)'
;MKSLTFKGGIHPPERKEISENQSIENVFPSTKIVSIPVTQGGAPNQPIVKIGDSVSRGQKIAESDAFMSAPVHSSIAGTVKKIEMRPVTGNIDVLCIVIEDDGSDRTDFMEPLNPDTCTKDEALARVKDAG
;
A
#
# COMPACT_ATOMS: atom_id res chain seq x y z
N MET A 1 38.22 -15.86 19.40
CA MET A 1 37.80 -14.44 19.31
C MET A 1 36.80 -14.18 20.41
N LYS A 2 37.04 -13.22 21.33
CA LYS A 2 36.01 -12.80 22.30
C LYS A 2 34.97 -12.01 21.58
N SER A 3 33.70 -12.43 21.63
CA SER A 3 32.58 -11.65 21.11
C SER A 3 32.46 -10.35 21.91
N LEU A 4 32.51 -9.22 21.22
CA LEU A 4 32.24 -7.91 21.81
C LEU A 4 30.74 -7.73 21.87
N THR A 5 30.19 -7.69 23.09
CA THR A 5 28.75 -7.45 23.30
C THR A 5 28.58 -6.19 24.16
N PHE A 6 27.51 -5.44 23.88
CA PHE A 6 27.09 -4.27 24.67
C PHE A 6 26.06 -4.72 25.70
N LYS A 7 26.30 -4.45 26.98
CA LYS A 7 25.29 -4.66 28.02
C LYS A 7 24.31 -3.49 28.00
N GLY A 8 23.04 -3.75 27.69
CA GLY A 8 21.99 -2.74 27.64
C GLY A 8 21.76 -2.09 26.26
N GLY A 9 22.53 -2.48 25.24
CA GLY A 9 22.37 -1.96 23.89
C GLY A 9 22.90 -0.53 23.69
N ILE A 10 22.66 0.03 22.51
CA ILE A 10 22.97 1.42 22.13
C ILE A 10 21.65 2.18 21.99
N HIS A 11 21.54 3.31 22.68
CA HIS A 11 20.39 4.21 22.59
C HIS A 11 20.83 5.50 21.87
N PRO A 12 20.71 5.57 20.52
CA PRO A 12 21.00 6.80 19.80
C PRO A 12 19.96 7.88 20.15
N PRO A 13 20.32 9.16 20.07
CA PRO A 13 19.34 10.26 20.23
C PRO A 13 18.20 10.10 19.25
N GLU A 14 16.95 10.13 19.72
CA GLU A 14 15.77 9.92 18.89
C GLU A 14 15.49 11.06 17.91
N ARG A 15 15.95 12.28 18.22
CA ARG A 15 15.83 13.51 17.44
C ARG A 15 14.39 13.79 16.99
N LYS A 16 13.44 13.56 17.89
CA LYS A 16 12.02 13.78 17.67
C LYS A 16 11.56 15.21 17.91
N GLU A 17 12.44 16.08 18.41
CA GLU A 17 12.13 17.46 18.81
C GLU A 17 11.47 18.28 17.70
N ILE A 18 11.76 17.93 16.42
CA ILE A 18 11.18 18.62 15.26
C ILE A 18 9.71 18.24 15.06
N SER A 19 9.31 17.02 15.42
CA SER A 19 7.98 16.46 15.07
C SER A 19 7.10 16.14 16.28
N GLU A 20 7.65 16.03 17.50
CA GLU A 20 6.91 15.56 18.68
C GLU A 20 5.70 16.44 19.06
N ASN A 21 5.76 17.75 18.75
CA ASN A 21 4.71 18.71 19.02
C ASN A 21 3.87 19.06 17.77
N GLN A 22 4.06 18.34 16.64
CA GLN A 22 3.29 18.57 15.43
C GLN A 22 1.99 17.74 15.46
N SER A 23 0.91 18.35 14.98
CA SER A 23 -0.35 17.63 14.80
C SER A 23 -0.22 16.57 13.72
N ILE A 24 -0.90 15.43 13.90
CA ILE A 24 -1.05 14.43 12.84
C ILE A 24 -2.06 14.96 11.83
N GLU A 25 -1.62 15.14 10.59
CA GLU A 25 -2.47 15.61 9.51
C GLU A 25 -2.80 14.45 8.54
N ASN A 26 -4.07 14.37 8.15
CA ASN A 26 -4.50 13.50 7.06
C ASN A 26 -4.34 14.24 5.73
N VAL A 27 -3.26 13.96 5.02
CA VAL A 27 -2.99 14.60 3.73
C VAL A 27 -3.19 13.59 2.60
N PHE A 28 -4.10 13.91 1.68
CA PHE A 28 -4.21 13.20 0.42
C PHE A 28 -3.43 13.96 -0.65
N PRO A 29 -2.60 13.26 -1.44
CA PRO A 29 -1.84 13.93 -2.50
C PRO A 29 -2.81 14.54 -3.52
N SER A 30 -2.61 15.82 -3.84
CA SER A 30 -3.33 16.54 -4.90
C SER A 30 -2.69 16.35 -6.27
N THR A 31 -2.05 15.21 -6.50
CA THR A 31 -1.39 14.90 -7.77
C THR A 31 -2.40 14.39 -8.78
N LYS A 32 -2.18 14.75 -10.06
CA LYS A 32 -3.01 14.26 -11.17
C LYS A 32 -2.66 12.83 -11.60
N ILE A 33 -1.50 12.33 -11.24
CA ILE A 33 -1.04 11.00 -11.65
C ILE A 33 -0.35 10.33 -10.47
N VAL A 34 -0.74 9.09 -10.20
CA VAL A 34 -0.06 8.21 -9.27
C VAL A 34 0.51 6.99 -9.99
N SER A 35 1.60 6.45 -9.47
CA SER A 35 2.22 5.22 -9.96
C SER A 35 2.30 4.26 -8.79
N ILE A 36 1.51 3.20 -8.83
CA ILE A 36 1.34 2.26 -7.74
C ILE A 36 2.07 0.96 -8.09
N PRO A 37 3.15 0.60 -7.36
CA PRO A 37 3.84 -0.65 -7.59
C PRO A 37 2.97 -1.84 -7.20
N VAL A 38 3.07 -2.93 -7.96
CA VAL A 38 2.30 -4.17 -7.67
C VAL A 38 2.94 -5.05 -6.59
N THR A 39 4.00 -4.57 -5.94
CA THR A 39 4.72 -5.29 -4.88
C THR A 39 4.60 -4.57 -3.55
N GLN A 40 4.35 -5.31 -2.47
CA GLN A 40 4.28 -4.82 -1.10
C GLN A 40 5.12 -5.70 -0.13
N GLY A 41 6.38 -5.97 -0.49
CA GLY A 41 7.31 -6.71 0.39
C GLY A 41 7.16 -8.24 0.41
N GLY A 42 6.24 -8.80 -0.39
CA GLY A 42 6.07 -10.24 -0.60
C GLY A 42 6.24 -10.61 -2.06
N ALA A 43 5.59 -11.69 -2.49
CA ALA A 43 5.52 -12.05 -3.89
C ALA A 43 4.84 -10.93 -4.70
N PRO A 44 5.34 -10.60 -5.91
CA PRO A 44 4.71 -9.59 -6.74
C PRO A 44 3.29 -10.02 -7.14
N ASN A 45 2.38 -9.05 -7.11
CA ASN A 45 1.02 -9.25 -7.58
C ASN A 45 0.93 -9.13 -9.10
N GLN A 46 -0.17 -9.67 -9.66
CA GLN A 46 -0.53 -9.46 -11.06
C GLN A 46 -1.61 -8.39 -11.13
N PRO A 47 -1.53 -7.41 -12.05
CA PRO A 47 -2.61 -6.48 -12.30
C PRO A 47 -3.91 -7.22 -12.68
N ILE A 48 -5.02 -6.86 -12.03
CA ILE A 48 -6.36 -7.35 -12.36
C ILE A 48 -7.16 -6.31 -13.15
N VAL A 49 -6.56 -5.15 -13.40
CA VAL A 49 -7.10 -4.06 -14.22
C VAL A 49 -6.30 -3.93 -15.51
N LYS A 50 -6.89 -3.25 -16.51
CA LYS A 50 -6.32 -3.01 -17.84
C LYS A 50 -6.20 -1.51 -18.12
N ILE A 51 -5.37 -1.16 -19.08
CA ILE A 51 -5.27 0.21 -19.59
C ILE A 51 -6.63 0.63 -20.13
N GLY A 52 -7.10 1.80 -19.67
CA GLY A 52 -8.42 2.35 -19.98
C GLY A 52 -9.50 2.08 -18.92
N ASP A 53 -9.26 1.18 -18.00
CA ASP A 53 -10.23 0.90 -16.92
C ASP A 53 -10.38 2.11 -16.00
N SER A 54 -11.62 2.37 -15.57
CA SER A 54 -11.93 3.32 -14.51
C SER A 54 -11.85 2.61 -13.16
N VAL A 55 -11.14 3.19 -12.22
CA VAL A 55 -10.95 2.65 -10.87
C VAL A 55 -11.40 3.65 -9.81
N SER A 56 -11.83 3.14 -8.67
CA SER A 56 -12.20 3.92 -7.49
C SER A 56 -11.07 3.88 -6.44
N ARG A 57 -11.02 4.89 -5.57
CA ARG A 57 -10.12 4.86 -4.43
C ARG A 57 -10.50 3.71 -3.48
N GLY A 58 -9.54 2.90 -3.08
CA GLY A 58 -9.75 1.69 -2.28
C GLY A 58 -9.99 0.43 -3.10
N GLN A 59 -10.30 0.55 -4.40
CA GLN A 59 -10.52 -0.60 -5.26
C GLN A 59 -9.24 -1.43 -5.41
N LYS A 60 -9.36 -2.76 -5.29
CA LYS A 60 -8.27 -3.70 -5.55
C LYS A 60 -7.90 -3.65 -7.04
N ILE A 61 -6.61 -3.47 -7.32
CA ILE A 61 -6.07 -3.32 -8.69
C ILE A 61 -5.01 -4.36 -9.04
N ALA A 62 -4.45 -5.04 -8.04
CA ALA A 62 -3.54 -6.16 -8.25
C ALA A 62 -3.61 -7.16 -7.10
N GLU A 63 -3.45 -8.46 -7.38
CA GLU A 63 -3.46 -9.54 -6.40
C GLU A 63 -2.57 -10.70 -6.80
N SER A 64 -2.31 -11.61 -5.84
CA SER A 64 -1.54 -12.84 -6.04
C SER A 64 -2.08 -13.96 -5.15
N ASP A 65 -2.07 -15.18 -5.66
CA ASP A 65 -2.40 -16.39 -4.90
C ASP A 65 -1.26 -16.87 -3.97
N ALA A 66 -0.09 -16.25 -4.05
CA ALA A 66 1.04 -16.61 -3.21
C ALA A 66 0.72 -16.42 -1.72
N PHE A 67 1.20 -17.33 -0.87
CA PHE A 67 0.98 -17.26 0.58
C PHE A 67 1.51 -15.94 1.18
N MET A 68 2.73 -15.55 0.81
CA MET A 68 3.36 -14.28 1.22
C MET A 68 3.07 -13.21 0.19
N SER A 69 1.84 -12.73 0.14
CA SER A 69 1.42 -11.63 -0.74
C SER A 69 0.34 -10.78 -0.07
N ALA A 70 0.28 -9.53 -0.43
CA ALA A 70 -0.75 -8.58 -0.04
C ALA A 70 -1.32 -7.91 -1.29
N PRO A 71 -2.64 -7.85 -1.49
CA PRO A 71 -3.27 -7.15 -2.61
C PRO A 71 -2.92 -5.68 -2.62
N VAL A 72 -2.97 -5.07 -3.79
CA VAL A 72 -2.70 -3.64 -3.97
C VAL A 72 -3.99 -2.94 -4.36
N HIS A 73 -4.24 -1.80 -3.70
CA HIS A 73 -5.45 -1.00 -3.89
C HIS A 73 -5.11 0.37 -4.48
N SER A 74 -6.04 0.95 -5.21
CA SER A 74 -5.88 2.28 -5.75
C SER A 74 -5.98 3.34 -4.65
N SER A 75 -5.03 4.29 -4.65
CA SER A 75 -5.03 5.44 -3.72
C SER A 75 -5.91 6.60 -4.19
N ILE A 76 -6.31 6.62 -5.46
CA ILE A 76 -7.16 7.66 -6.07
C ILE A 76 -8.25 7.03 -6.94
N ALA A 77 -9.31 7.79 -7.22
CA ALA A 77 -10.23 7.48 -8.32
C ALA A 77 -9.65 8.01 -9.63
N GLY A 78 -9.82 7.27 -10.72
CA GLY A 78 -9.24 7.71 -11.99
C GLY A 78 -9.26 6.64 -13.06
N THR A 79 -8.45 6.86 -14.09
CA THR A 79 -8.32 5.96 -15.25
C THR A 79 -6.92 5.37 -15.29
N VAL A 80 -6.82 4.06 -15.48
CA VAL A 80 -5.55 3.36 -15.71
C VAL A 80 -4.97 3.79 -17.04
N LYS A 81 -3.84 4.50 -17.03
CA LYS A 81 -3.18 4.99 -18.25
C LYS A 81 -2.11 4.08 -18.76
N LYS A 82 -1.36 3.44 -17.86
CA LYS A 82 -0.25 2.56 -18.21
C LYS A 82 -0.07 1.46 -17.17
N ILE A 83 0.51 0.36 -17.62
CA ILE A 83 1.06 -0.69 -16.78
C ILE A 83 2.47 -0.92 -17.30
N GLU A 84 3.47 -0.45 -16.57
CA GLU A 84 4.86 -0.40 -17.04
C GLU A 84 5.87 -0.52 -15.89
N MET A 85 7.10 -0.91 -16.21
CA MET A 85 8.21 -0.92 -15.26
C MET A 85 8.58 0.50 -14.87
N ARG A 86 8.73 0.76 -13.57
CA ARG A 86 9.16 2.06 -13.02
C ARG A 86 10.13 1.89 -11.85
N PRO A 87 11.08 2.83 -11.71
CA PRO A 87 12.00 2.82 -10.59
C PRO A 87 11.25 3.10 -9.27
N VAL A 88 11.58 2.32 -8.25
CA VAL A 88 11.10 2.49 -6.88
C VAL A 88 12.28 2.61 -5.92
N THR A 89 11.99 2.75 -4.62
CA THR A 89 13.01 2.78 -3.57
C THR A 89 13.96 1.61 -3.70
N GLY A 90 15.25 1.86 -3.54
CA GLY A 90 16.31 0.84 -3.73
C GLY A 90 16.87 0.77 -5.14
N ASN A 91 16.49 1.68 -6.03
CA ASN A 91 16.97 1.78 -7.41
C ASN A 91 16.73 0.49 -8.22
N ILE A 92 15.58 -0.11 -8.01
CA ILE A 92 15.10 -1.28 -8.76
C ILE A 92 13.84 -0.89 -9.56
N ASP A 93 13.67 -1.50 -10.72
CA ASP A 93 12.46 -1.34 -11.51
C ASP A 93 11.43 -2.42 -11.13
N VAL A 94 10.20 -2.00 -10.87
CA VAL A 94 9.06 -2.89 -10.62
C VAL A 94 7.89 -2.53 -11.51
N LEU A 95 7.02 -3.50 -11.75
CA LEU A 95 5.78 -3.25 -12.48
C LEU A 95 4.88 -2.32 -11.65
N CYS A 96 4.42 -1.24 -12.28
CA CYS A 96 3.54 -0.24 -11.68
C CYS A 96 2.29 -0.03 -12.53
N ILE A 97 1.18 0.22 -11.84
CA ILE A 97 -0.07 0.67 -12.43
C ILE A 97 -0.11 2.19 -12.33
N VAL A 98 -0.18 2.86 -13.46
CA VAL A 98 -0.23 4.34 -13.56
C VAL A 98 -1.67 4.76 -13.71
N ILE A 99 -2.18 5.54 -12.76
CA ILE A 99 -3.56 6.01 -12.72
C ILE A 99 -3.56 7.53 -12.81
N GLU A 100 -4.36 8.07 -13.72
CA GLU A 100 -4.63 9.51 -13.83
C GLU A 100 -5.95 9.82 -13.13
N ASP A 101 -5.89 10.76 -12.19
CA ASP A 101 -7.05 11.29 -11.48
C ASP A 101 -8.08 11.85 -12.45
N ASP A 102 -9.32 11.47 -12.31
CA ASP A 102 -10.45 11.99 -13.11
C ASP A 102 -11.27 13.07 -12.39
N GLY A 103 -10.78 13.51 -11.22
CA GLY A 103 -11.41 14.54 -10.40
C GLY A 103 -12.67 14.06 -9.66
N SER A 104 -12.96 12.77 -9.67
CA SER A 104 -14.07 12.20 -8.90
C SER A 104 -13.60 11.70 -7.53
N ASP A 105 -14.55 11.69 -6.58
CA ASP A 105 -14.33 11.13 -5.23
C ASP A 105 -14.90 9.72 -5.08
N ARG A 106 -14.97 8.94 -6.18
CA ARG A 106 -15.46 7.56 -6.11
C ARG A 106 -14.60 6.73 -5.17
N THR A 107 -15.25 6.00 -4.30
CA THR A 107 -14.61 5.08 -3.36
C THR A 107 -15.17 3.67 -3.49
N ASP A 108 -14.32 2.70 -3.23
CA ASP A 108 -14.67 1.28 -3.17
C ASP A 108 -13.94 0.68 -1.97
N PHE A 109 -14.51 0.90 -0.79
CA PHE A 109 -13.97 0.38 0.47
C PHE A 109 -14.74 -0.85 0.91
N MET A 110 -14.03 -1.76 1.52
CA MET A 110 -14.65 -2.93 2.14
C MET A 110 -15.61 -2.51 3.25
N GLU A 111 -16.76 -3.19 3.33
CA GLU A 111 -17.68 -3.02 4.44
C GLU A 111 -17.00 -3.31 5.78
N PRO A 112 -17.28 -2.54 6.84
CA PRO A 112 -16.73 -2.80 8.16
C PRO A 112 -17.06 -4.21 8.66
N LEU A 113 -16.07 -4.90 9.19
CA LEU A 113 -16.27 -6.19 9.87
C LEU A 113 -16.35 -5.95 11.37
N ASN A 114 -17.40 -6.49 12.01
CA ASN A 114 -17.52 -6.40 13.46
C ASN A 114 -16.61 -7.43 14.14
N PRO A 115 -15.58 -7.00 14.88
CA PRO A 115 -14.61 -7.91 15.48
C PRO A 115 -15.21 -8.80 16.59
N ASP A 116 -16.32 -8.37 17.22
CA ASP A 116 -16.96 -9.13 18.31
C ASP A 116 -17.82 -10.30 17.81
N THR A 117 -18.20 -10.28 16.53
CA THR A 117 -19.13 -11.28 15.96
C THR A 117 -18.56 -12.06 14.80
N CYS A 118 -17.46 -11.60 14.20
CA CYS A 118 -16.84 -12.31 13.08
C CYS A 118 -16.11 -13.58 13.55
N THR A 119 -16.05 -14.56 12.66
CA THR A 119 -15.23 -15.75 12.85
C THR A 119 -13.75 -15.43 12.64
N LYS A 120 -12.87 -16.30 13.16
CA LYS A 120 -11.43 -16.20 12.93
C LYS A 120 -11.08 -16.19 11.43
N ASP A 121 -11.74 -17.02 10.64
CA ASP A 121 -11.45 -17.15 9.22
C ASP A 121 -11.90 -15.91 8.43
N GLU A 122 -13.04 -15.32 8.79
CA GLU A 122 -13.49 -14.03 8.22
C GLU A 122 -12.51 -12.90 8.56
N ALA A 123 -12.03 -12.85 9.81
CA ALA A 123 -11.04 -11.85 10.22
C ALA A 123 -9.73 -12.00 9.45
N LEU A 124 -9.21 -13.23 9.32
CA LEU A 124 -7.97 -13.50 8.57
C LEU A 124 -8.12 -13.17 7.08
N ALA A 125 -9.26 -13.56 6.48
CA ALA A 125 -9.55 -13.21 5.08
C ALA A 125 -9.61 -11.69 4.89
N ARG A 126 -10.26 -10.96 5.80
CA ARG A 126 -10.34 -9.50 5.76
C ARG A 126 -8.98 -8.83 5.89
N VAL A 127 -8.13 -9.29 6.81
CA VAL A 127 -6.75 -8.78 6.97
C VAL A 127 -5.94 -9.00 5.70
N LYS A 128 -6.03 -10.21 5.12
CA LYS A 128 -5.36 -10.49 3.85
C LYS A 128 -5.88 -9.60 2.72
N ASP A 129 -7.18 -9.41 2.63
CA ASP A 129 -7.80 -8.65 1.53
C ASP A 129 -7.57 -7.14 1.65
N ALA A 130 -7.30 -6.66 2.85
CA ALA A 130 -6.95 -5.25 3.10
C ALA A 130 -5.53 -4.86 2.64
N GLY A 131 -4.63 -5.82 2.49
CA GLY A 131 -3.27 -5.60 1.98
C GLY A 131 -2.21 -5.30 3.00
#